data_0965b21c54c275b5a73552c96831f078
#
_entry.id   0965b21c54c275b5a73552c96831f078
#
_cell.length_a   1.000
_cell.length_b   1.000
_cell.length_c   1.000
_cell.angle_alpha   90.00
_cell.angle_beta   90.00
_cell.angle_gamma   90.00
#
_symmetry.space_group_name_H-M   'P 1'
#
loop_
_entity.id
_entity.type
_entity.pdbx_description
1 polymer ?
#
loop_
_entity_poly.entity_id
_entity_poly.type
_entity_poly.pdbx_seq_one_letter_code
_entity_poly.pdbx_strand_id
1 'polypeptide(L)'
;MLERKKTLNVFRDARDAYGSYDDFPVGQPGVDPMPHLSRNRMAQPFFQVSEADQVLIQMAGRGEIEFRDARMTLEPGDTIYIPACTPSRLHPHGEVVQLRLKAEPAVREAVAFYCACGAIVASTEVAAGIVQDAYLAAVHAFNASARTCTCGAVHPLVELGDTAWDRVAAALR
;
A
#
# COMPACT_ATOMS: atom_id res chain seq x y z
N MET A 1 23.03 -2.28 29.91
CA MET A 1 23.43 -3.15 28.78
C MET A 1 22.91 -2.46 27.52
N LEU A 2 23.78 -1.97 26.66
CA LEU A 2 23.36 -1.35 25.40
C LEU A 2 22.79 -2.47 24.50
N GLU A 3 21.49 -2.42 24.23
CA GLU A 3 20.89 -3.33 23.26
C GLU A 3 21.61 -3.20 21.92
N ARG A 4 21.99 -4.34 21.37
CA ARG A 4 22.66 -4.41 20.07
C ARG A 4 21.70 -3.85 19.03
N LYS A 5 22.09 -2.79 18.32
CA LYS A 5 21.32 -2.23 17.21
C LYS A 5 21.06 -3.35 16.19
N LYS A 6 19.80 -3.62 15.92
CA LYS A 6 19.42 -4.52 14.81
C LYS A 6 19.69 -3.80 13.49
N THR A 7 20.35 -4.50 12.57
CA THR A 7 20.51 -4.02 11.20
C THR A 7 19.51 -4.79 10.33
N LEU A 8 18.62 -4.08 9.66
CA LEU A 8 17.73 -4.62 8.65
C LEU A 8 18.33 -4.37 7.27
N ASN A 9 18.51 -5.41 6.47
CA ASN A 9 18.83 -5.30 5.06
C ASN A 9 17.58 -5.57 4.24
N VAL A 10 16.95 -4.51 3.76
CA VAL A 10 15.66 -4.57 3.05
C VAL A 10 15.67 -5.45 1.79
N PHE A 11 16.83 -5.61 1.17
CA PHE A 11 16.96 -6.45 -0.03
C PHE A 11 17.17 -7.92 0.30
N ARG A 12 17.83 -8.23 1.40
CA ARG A 12 18.09 -9.61 1.85
C ARG A 12 16.97 -10.14 2.72
N ASP A 13 16.59 -9.35 3.73
CA ASP A 13 15.74 -9.83 4.83
C ASP A 13 14.25 -9.78 4.47
N ALA A 14 13.89 -9.00 3.42
CA ALA A 14 12.54 -8.89 2.91
C ALA A 14 12.25 -9.82 1.71
N ARG A 15 13.22 -10.66 1.30
CA ARG A 15 13.16 -11.34 0.00
C ARG A 15 12.01 -12.32 -0.16
N ASP A 16 11.64 -13.01 0.91
CA ASP A 16 10.68 -14.10 0.88
C ASP A 16 9.43 -13.85 1.74
N ALA A 17 9.40 -12.73 2.47
CA ALA A 17 8.38 -12.44 3.47
C ALA A 17 7.21 -11.62 2.93
N TYR A 18 7.38 -10.95 1.79
CA TYR A 18 6.44 -9.95 1.33
C TYR A 18 5.72 -10.38 0.07
N GLY A 19 4.41 -10.27 0.06
CA GLY A 19 3.56 -10.42 -1.10
C GLY A 19 3.41 -9.10 -1.88
N SER A 20 2.53 -9.09 -2.84
CA SER A 20 2.12 -7.86 -3.51
C SER A 20 1.29 -7.00 -2.58
N TYR A 21 1.53 -5.69 -2.57
CA TYR A 21 0.90 -4.65 -1.74
C TYR A 21 1.29 -4.62 -0.27
N ASP A 22 2.26 -5.42 0.13
CA ASP A 22 2.71 -5.45 1.51
C ASP A 22 3.35 -4.14 1.94
N ASP A 23 3.12 -3.79 3.19
CA ASP A 23 3.58 -2.56 3.81
C ASP A 23 3.86 -2.85 5.29
N PHE A 24 5.10 -3.22 5.60
CA PHE A 24 5.52 -3.67 6.92
C PHE A 24 6.29 -2.61 7.68
N PRO A 25 5.95 -2.33 8.94
CA PRO A 25 6.76 -1.49 9.79
C PRO A 25 8.13 -2.15 10.02
N VAL A 26 9.20 -1.43 9.71
CA VAL A 26 10.59 -1.88 9.89
C VAL A 26 11.33 -1.08 10.96
N GLY A 27 10.69 -0.07 11.52
CA GLY A 27 11.17 0.70 12.67
C GLY A 27 10.87 0.01 14.00
N GLN A 28 11.36 0.60 15.09
CA GLN A 28 10.95 0.20 16.42
C GLN A 28 9.66 0.95 16.80
N PRO A 29 8.75 0.33 17.59
CA PRO A 29 7.54 1.02 18.06
C PRO A 29 7.86 2.37 18.72
N GLY A 30 7.08 3.39 18.38
CA GLY A 30 7.24 4.74 18.91
C GLY A 30 8.27 5.61 18.18
N VAL A 31 8.85 5.13 17.07
CA VAL A 31 9.68 5.96 16.19
C VAL A 31 8.76 6.68 15.18
N ASP A 32 8.78 8.00 15.18
CA ASP A 32 8.00 8.84 14.27
C ASP A 32 8.95 9.65 13.36
N PRO A 33 8.79 9.63 12.02
CA PRO A 33 7.87 8.77 11.27
C PRO A 33 8.32 7.31 11.25
N MET A 34 7.34 6.40 11.28
CA MET A 34 7.59 4.96 11.18
C MET A 34 7.91 4.59 9.73
N PRO A 35 9.07 4.01 9.45
CA PRO A 35 9.38 3.48 8.14
C PRO A 35 8.65 2.15 7.89
N HIS A 36 7.91 2.08 6.81
CA HIS A 36 7.25 0.88 6.30
C HIS A 36 7.92 0.45 5.01
N LEU A 37 8.27 -0.83 4.93
CA LEU A 37 8.84 -1.44 3.74
C LEU A 37 7.76 -2.15 2.94
N SER A 38 7.76 -1.92 1.63
CA SER A 38 6.94 -2.68 0.70
C SER A 38 7.77 -3.25 -0.45
N ARG A 39 7.35 -4.41 -0.94
CA ARG A 39 7.92 -5.07 -2.10
C ARG A 39 6.80 -5.54 -3.01
N ASN A 40 6.53 -4.78 -4.06
CA ASN A 40 5.36 -4.96 -4.90
C ASN A 40 5.77 -5.43 -6.31
N ARG A 41 4.96 -6.31 -6.90
CA ARG A 41 5.13 -6.78 -8.28
C ARG A 41 3.91 -6.48 -9.15
N MET A 42 2.80 -6.13 -8.55
CA MET A 42 1.53 -5.92 -9.23
C MET A 42 0.99 -4.52 -8.95
N ALA A 43 0.29 -3.97 -9.94
CA ALA A 43 -0.41 -2.71 -9.77
C ALA A 43 -1.44 -2.80 -8.65
N GLN A 44 -1.50 -1.78 -7.81
CA GLN A 44 -2.53 -1.70 -6.79
C GLN A 44 -3.90 -1.47 -7.45
N PRO A 45 -4.91 -2.30 -7.13
CA PRO A 45 -6.25 -2.15 -7.70
C PRO A 45 -7.07 -1.04 -7.03
N PHE A 46 -6.57 -0.50 -5.93
CA PHE A 46 -7.22 0.50 -5.09
C PHE A 46 -6.30 1.69 -4.83
N PHE A 47 -6.87 2.79 -4.42
CA PHE A 47 -6.14 3.93 -3.89
C PHE A 47 -6.02 3.82 -2.37
N GLN A 48 -4.84 4.11 -1.85
CA GLN A 48 -4.60 4.33 -0.42
C GLN A 48 -4.81 5.80 -0.10
N VAL A 49 -5.40 6.07 1.06
CA VAL A 49 -5.62 7.41 1.60
C VAL A 49 -5.22 7.40 3.07
N SER A 50 -4.47 8.38 3.52
CA SER A 50 -4.07 8.55 4.92
C SER A 50 -4.48 9.91 5.43
N GLU A 51 -4.84 10.02 6.70
CA GLU A 51 -5.10 11.31 7.37
C GLU A 51 -3.83 12.13 7.65
N ALA A 52 -2.66 11.51 7.56
CA ALA A 52 -1.39 12.21 7.72
C ALA A 52 -0.60 12.22 6.39
N ASP A 53 0.31 13.17 6.33
CA ASP A 53 1.32 13.23 5.29
C ASP A 53 2.18 11.98 5.29
N GLN A 54 2.62 11.58 4.10
CA GLN A 54 3.51 10.45 3.92
C GLN A 54 4.65 10.82 2.98
N VAL A 55 5.79 10.15 3.13
CA VAL A 55 6.88 10.21 2.17
C VAL A 55 7.12 8.83 1.62
N LEU A 56 7.11 8.69 0.30
CA LEU A 56 7.44 7.46 -0.40
C LEU A 56 8.82 7.59 -1.04
N ILE A 57 9.68 6.63 -0.78
CA ILE A 57 11.03 6.55 -1.35
C ILE A 57 11.12 5.29 -2.21
N GLN A 58 11.42 5.46 -3.50
CA GLN A 58 11.66 4.35 -4.41
C GLN A 58 13.08 3.82 -4.21
N MET A 59 13.21 2.65 -3.61
CA MET A 59 14.51 2.06 -3.27
C MET A 59 15.09 1.23 -4.41
N ALA A 60 14.24 0.49 -5.13
CA ALA A 60 14.63 -0.34 -6.26
C ALA A 60 13.46 -0.59 -7.20
N GLY A 61 13.79 -0.96 -8.46
CA GLY A 61 12.80 -1.16 -9.51
C GLY A 61 12.21 0.16 -10.04
N ARG A 62 11.38 0.06 -11.06
CA ARG A 62 10.71 1.21 -11.70
C ARG A 62 9.21 1.04 -11.67
N GLY A 63 8.48 2.13 -11.68
CA GLY A 63 7.03 2.12 -11.71
C GLY A 63 6.45 3.50 -11.86
N GLU A 64 5.20 3.62 -11.51
CA GLU A 64 4.48 4.89 -11.48
C GLU A 64 3.67 4.98 -10.20
N ILE A 65 3.50 6.20 -9.70
CA ILE A 65 2.48 6.54 -8.73
C ILE A 65 1.38 7.32 -9.42
N GLU A 66 0.15 6.90 -9.23
CA GLU A 66 -1.04 7.56 -9.75
C GLU A 66 -1.79 8.24 -8.62
N PHE A 67 -2.06 9.51 -8.81
CA PHE A 67 -3.01 10.32 -8.06
C PHE A 67 -4.32 10.43 -8.84
N ARG A 68 -5.32 11.10 -8.30
CA ARG A 68 -6.61 11.30 -8.97
C ARG A 68 -6.49 12.10 -10.28
N ASP A 69 -5.57 13.02 -10.35
CA ASP A 69 -5.40 14.01 -11.40
C ASP A 69 -4.02 13.98 -12.07
N ALA A 70 -3.13 13.13 -11.60
CA ALA A 70 -1.76 13.06 -12.09
C ALA A 70 -1.19 11.64 -12.01
N ARG A 71 -0.18 11.36 -12.83
CA ARG A 71 0.63 10.15 -12.77
C ARG A 71 2.10 10.57 -12.93
N MET A 72 2.96 10.02 -12.10
CA MET A 72 4.38 10.31 -12.06
C MET A 72 5.19 9.03 -12.13
N THR A 73 6.23 9.02 -12.96
CA THR A 73 7.20 7.92 -13.02
C THR A 73 8.05 7.91 -11.75
N LEU A 74 8.39 6.71 -11.29
CA LEU A 74 9.26 6.44 -10.14
C LEU A 74 10.48 5.67 -10.59
N GLU A 75 11.67 6.23 -10.33
CA GLU A 75 12.95 5.57 -10.49
C GLU A 75 13.66 5.40 -9.14
N PRO A 76 14.62 4.47 -9.03
CA PRO A 76 15.38 4.29 -7.79
C PRO A 76 16.05 5.59 -7.33
N GLY A 77 15.81 5.99 -6.10
CA GLY A 77 16.25 7.25 -5.51
C GLY A 77 15.20 8.36 -5.48
N ASP A 78 14.11 8.21 -6.24
CA ASP A 78 13.02 9.20 -6.20
C ASP A 78 12.33 9.19 -4.84
N THR A 79 12.00 10.40 -4.40
CA THR A 79 11.26 10.62 -3.16
C THR A 79 10.04 11.48 -3.46
N ILE A 80 8.87 10.98 -3.06
CA ILE A 80 7.59 11.67 -3.26
C ILE A 80 6.95 11.99 -1.92
N TYR A 81 6.58 13.24 -1.76
CA TYR A 81 5.70 13.67 -0.68
C TYR A 81 4.24 13.48 -1.10
N ILE A 82 3.49 12.80 -0.25
CA ILE A 82 2.06 12.54 -0.44
C ILE A 82 1.32 13.30 0.68
N PRO A 83 0.63 14.39 0.35
CA PRO A 83 -0.11 15.14 1.37
C PRO A 83 -1.22 14.32 2.02
N ALA A 84 -1.58 14.67 3.25
CA ALA A 84 -2.73 14.10 3.95
C ALA A 84 -3.98 14.10 3.07
N CYS A 85 -4.78 13.05 3.19
CA CYS A 85 -6.04 12.86 2.45
C CYS A 85 -5.89 12.81 0.92
N THR A 86 -4.68 12.60 0.39
CA THR A 86 -4.41 12.47 -1.04
C THR A 86 -4.47 11.00 -1.48
N PRO A 87 -5.46 10.59 -2.28
CA PRO A 87 -5.53 9.23 -2.81
C PRO A 87 -4.38 8.95 -3.76
N SER A 88 -3.67 7.86 -3.53
CA SER A 88 -2.57 7.41 -4.39
C SER A 88 -2.55 5.90 -4.55
N ARG A 89 -2.09 5.40 -5.70
CA ARG A 89 -1.84 3.97 -5.95
C ARG A 89 -0.60 3.76 -6.79
N LEU A 90 -0.03 2.57 -6.69
CA LEU A 90 1.24 2.22 -7.32
C LEU A 90 1.02 1.28 -8.51
N HIS A 91 1.80 1.51 -9.56
CA HIS A 91 1.87 0.69 -10.77
C HIS A 91 3.32 0.27 -11.00
N PRO A 92 3.76 -0.86 -10.41
CA PRO A 92 5.10 -1.38 -10.63
C PRO A 92 5.32 -1.85 -12.07
N HIS A 93 6.50 -1.58 -12.62
CA HIS A 93 6.96 -2.16 -13.87
C HIS A 93 7.92 -3.33 -13.56
N GLY A 94 7.39 -4.43 -13.08
CA GLY A 94 8.13 -5.52 -12.48
C GLY A 94 8.22 -5.39 -10.96
N GLU A 95 9.26 -5.95 -10.35
CA GLU A 95 9.43 -5.85 -8.90
C GLU A 95 9.96 -4.47 -8.48
N VAL A 96 9.30 -3.85 -7.51
CA VAL A 96 9.73 -2.61 -6.87
C VAL A 96 9.90 -2.81 -5.36
N VAL A 97 10.87 -2.10 -4.79
CA VAL A 97 11.06 -2.00 -3.34
C VAL A 97 10.92 -0.54 -2.96
N GLN A 98 10.06 -0.27 -2.00
CA GLN A 98 9.74 1.09 -1.55
C GLN A 98 9.81 1.19 -0.04
N LEU A 99 10.18 2.35 0.44
CA LEU A 99 10.10 2.72 1.84
C LEU A 99 9.08 3.86 1.97
N ARG A 100 8.05 3.64 2.78
CA ARG A 100 7.05 4.65 3.08
C ARG A 100 7.22 5.10 4.54
N LEU A 101 7.37 6.38 4.74
CA LEU A 101 7.41 6.99 6.06
C LEU A 101 5.99 7.41 6.44
N LYS A 102 5.47 6.83 7.51
CA LYS A 102 4.11 7.06 8.02
C LYS A 102 4.17 7.65 9.42
N ALA A 103 3.12 8.38 9.82
CA ALA A 103 2.99 8.89 11.19
C ALA A 103 2.90 7.75 12.21
N GLU A 104 3.53 7.98 13.37
CA GLU A 104 3.42 7.11 14.54
C GLU A 104 3.06 7.97 15.77
N PRO A 105 1.98 7.72 16.50
CA PRO A 105 1.06 6.58 16.33
C PRO A 105 0.30 6.62 15.01
N ALA A 106 -0.07 5.43 14.53
CA ALA A 106 -0.78 5.28 13.27
C ALA A 106 -2.08 6.11 13.26
N VAL A 107 -2.27 6.87 12.19
CA VAL A 107 -3.50 7.61 11.91
C VAL A 107 -4.48 6.74 11.14
N ARG A 108 -5.70 7.23 10.92
CA ARG A 108 -6.67 6.53 10.08
C ARG A 108 -6.17 6.48 8.63
N GLU A 109 -6.29 5.31 8.05
CA GLU A 109 -6.04 5.07 6.63
C GLU A 109 -7.29 4.44 6.01
N ALA A 110 -7.44 4.58 4.71
CA ALA A 110 -8.52 3.97 3.96
C ALA A 110 -8.02 3.43 2.63
N VAL A 111 -8.76 2.43 2.14
CA VAL A 111 -8.66 1.90 0.78
C VAL A 111 -9.91 2.34 0.02
N ALA A 112 -9.74 2.91 -1.15
CA ALA A 112 -10.85 3.43 -1.96
C ALA A 112 -10.75 2.96 -3.40
N PHE A 113 -11.91 2.62 -3.98
CA PHE A 113 -12.09 2.28 -5.38
C PHE A 113 -12.84 3.42 -6.06
N TYR A 114 -12.24 3.99 -7.09
CA TYR A 114 -12.81 5.13 -7.82
C TYR A 114 -13.28 4.73 -9.19
N CYS A 115 -14.38 5.32 -9.61
CA CYS A 115 -14.83 5.28 -10.99
C CYS A 115 -14.11 6.35 -11.83
N ALA A 116 -14.02 6.12 -13.13
CA ALA A 116 -13.53 7.12 -14.08
C ALA A 116 -14.31 8.45 -14.06
N CYS A 117 -15.59 8.43 -13.63
CA CYS A 117 -16.38 9.65 -13.44
C CYS A 117 -15.99 10.46 -12.20
N GLY A 118 -15.06 9.94 -11.39
CA GLY A 118 -14.58 10.59 -10.19
C GLY A 118 -15.27 10.17 -8.88
N ALA A 119 -16.39 9.46 -8.95
CA ALA A 119 -17.09 9.01 -7.76
C ALA A 119 -16.39 7.84 -7.06
N ILE A 120 -16.50 7.78 -5.74
CA ILE A 120 -16.07 6.61 -4.95
C ILE A 120 -17.11 5.51 -5.17
N VAL A 121 -16.66 4.33 -5.61
CA VAL A 121 -17.50 3.14 -5.77
C VAL A 121 -17.59 2.38 -4.45
N ALA A 122 -16.48 2.25 -3.77
CA ALA A 122 -16.40 1.64 -2.45
C ALA A 122 -15.19 2.19 -1.69
N SER A 123 -15.28 2.22 -0.37
CA SER A 123 -14.16 2.53 0.51
C SER A 123 -14.24 1.70 1.77
N THR A 124 -13.08 1.38 2.33
CA THR A 124 -12.96 0.62 3.58
C THR A 124 -11.87 1.29 4.43
N GLU A 125 -12.20 1.59 5.67
CA GLU A 125 -11.22 2.08 6.63
C GLU A 125 -10.28 0.93 7.02
N VAL A 126 -9.00 1.22 7.03
CA VAL A 126 -7.95 0.29 7.45
C VAL A 126 -7.73 0.51 8.94
N ALA A 127 -8.12 -0.46 9.76
CA ALA A 127 -7.83 -0.43 11.19
C ALA A 127 -6.31 -0.49 11.43
N ALA A 128 -5.84 0.17 12.47
CA ALA A 128 -4.46 0.05 12.91
C ALA A 128 -4.12 -1.43 13.16
N GLY A 129 -3.08 -1.93 12.54
CA GLY A 129 -2.69 -3.33 12.64
C GLY A 129 -1.99 -3.86 11.38
N ILE A 130 -2.33 -5.08 10.99
CA ILE A 130 -1.75 -5.72 9.81
C ILE A 130 -2.46 -5.20 8.56
N VAL A 131 -1.79 -4.29 7.86
CA VAL A 131 -2.33 -3.56 6.70
C VAL A 131 -2.75 -4.51 5.57
N GLN A 132 -2.06 -5.64 5.40
CA GLN A 132 -2.38 -6.65 4.38
C GLN A 132 -3.75 -7.28 4.56
N ASP A 133 -4.10 -7.66 5.80
CA ASP A 133 -5.42 -8.23 6.08
C ASP A 133 -6.54 -7.23 5.77
N ALA A 134 -6.30 -5.95 6.04
CA ALA A 134 -7.23 -4.88 5.72
C ALA A 134 -7.37 -4.66 4.21
N TYR A 135 -6.26 -4.70 3.46
CA TYR A 135 -6.31 -4.60 1.99
C TYR A 135 -7.05 -5.78 1.37
N LEU A 136 -6.79 -7.00 1.83
CA LEU A 136 -7.48 -8.19 1.36
C LEU A 136 -8.98 -8.11 1.67
N ALA A 137 -9.34 -7.73 2.89
CA ALA A 137 -10.72 -7.54 3.30
C ALA A 137 -11.44 -6.48 2.44
N ALA A 138 -10.78 -5.36 2.13
CA ALA A 138 -11.31 -4.32 1.27
C ALA A 138 -11.58 -4.80 -0.17
N VAL A 139 -10.67 -5.60 -0.74
CA VAL A 139 -10.86 -6.19 -2.08
C VAL A 139 -12.00 -7.21 -2.07
N HIS A 140 -12.08 -8.06 -1.06
CA HIS A 140 -13.20 -9.01 -0.92
C HIS A 140 -14.53 -8.28 -0.77
N ALA A 141 -14.60 -7.25 0.06
CA ALA A 141 -15.81 -6.44 0.23
C ALA A 141 -16.22 -5.75 -1.09
N PHE A 142 -15.26 -5.17 -1.82
CA PHE A 142 -15.52 -4.60 -3.13
C PHE A 142 -16.07 -5.65 -4.11
N ASN A 143 -15.45 -6.82 -4.20
CA ASN A 143 -15.87 -7.89 -5.10
C ASN A 143 -17.25 -8.45 -4.76
N ALA A 144 -17.60 -8.47 -3.48
CA ALA A 144 -18.91 -8.94 -3.01
C ALA A 144 -20.01 -7.88 -3.11
N SER A 145 -19.66 -6.60 -3.24
CA SER A 145 -20.60 -5.48 -3.34
C SER A 145 -21.19 -5.35 -4.74
N ALA A 146 -22.27 -4.54 -4.87
CA ALA A 146 -22.72 -4.07 -6.16
C ALA A 146 -21.68 -3.11 -6.73
N ARG A 147 -20.77 -3.59 -7.55
CA ARG A 147 -19.66 -2.83 -8.18
C ARG A 147 -20.15 -1.83 -9.23
N THR A 148 -21.30 -1.24 -8.98
CA THR A 148 -21.97 -0.30 -9.88
C THR A 148 -21.82 1.10 -9.32
N CYS A 149 -21.20 1.96 -10.10
CA CYS A 149 -21.08 3.37 -9.78
C CYS A 149 -22.43 4.10 -9.95
N THR A 150 -22.60 5.21 -9.27
CA THR A 150 -23.78 6.09 -9.42
C THR A 150 -23.98 6.62 -10.85
N CYS A 151 -22.92 6.66 -11.67
CA CYS A 151 -23.01 6.99 -13.09
C CYS A 151 -23.49 5.82 -13.97
N GLY A 152 -23.75 4.64 -13.40
CA GLY A 152 -24.17 3.44 -14.11
C GLY A 152 -23.04 2.53 -14.59
N ALA A 153 -21.78 2.94 -14.46
CA ALA A 153 -20.64 2.09 -14.83
C ALA A 153 -20.51 0.89 -13.88
N VAL A 154 -20.34 -0.30 -14.46
CA VAL A 154 -20.10 -1.55 -13.72
C VAL A 154 -18.61 -1.85 -13.76
N HIS A 155 -17.99 -2.00 -12.57
CA HIS A 155 -16.58 -2.30 -12.44
C HIS A 155 -16.33 -3.81 -12.47
N PRO A 156 -15.23 -4.28 -13.11
CA PRO A 156 -14.85 -5.67 -13.10
C PRO A 156 -14.51 -6.15 -11.69
N LEU A 157 -14.48 -7.47 -11.51
CA LEU A 157 -13.89 -8.07 -10.31
C LEU A 157 -12.39 -7.73 -10.26
N VAL A 158 -11.91 -7.48 -9.06
CA VAL A 158 -10.48 -7.37 -8.81
C VAL A 158 -9.93 -8.78 -8.60
N GLU A 159 -9.03 -9.20 -9.49
CA GLU A 159 -8.29 -10.44 -9.37
C GLU A 159 -7.00 -10.15 -8.61
N LEU A 160 -6.79 -10.84 -7.50
CA LEU A 160 -5.57 -10.67 -6.69
C LEU A 160 -4.39 -11.48 -7.23
N GLY A 161 -4.62 -12.36 -8.24
CA GLY A 161 -3.60 -13.20 -8.85
C GLY A 161 -2.91 -14.13 -7.83
N ASP A 162 -1.69 -14.56 -8.16
CA ASP A 162 -0.81 -15.31 -7.24
C ASP A 162 -0.18 -14.36 -6.21
N THR A 163 -1.00 -13.65 -5.48
CA THR A 163 -0.51 -12.83 -4.36
C THR A 163 -0.03 -13.76 -3.26
N ALA A 164 1.10 -13.44 -2.64
CA ALA A 164 1.62 -14.19 -1.50
C ALA A 164 0.81 -13.93 -0.21
N TRP A 165 -0.35 -13.27 -0.30
CA TRP A 165 -1.20 -12.87 0.81
C TRP A 165 -1.61 -14.03 1.70
N ASP A 166 -1.98 -15.17 1.09
CA ASP A 166 -2.33 -16.37 1.86
C ASP A 166 -1.15 -16.90 2.66
N ARG A 167 0.06 -16.79 2.13
CA ARG A 167 1.29 -17.21 2.81
C ARG A 167 1.67 -16.25 3.92
N VAL A 168 1.49 -14.95 3.69
CA VAL A 168 1.72 -13.91 4.71
C VAL A 168 0.70 -14.04 5.84
N ALA A 169 -0.58 -14.16 5.53
CA ALA A 169 -1.64 -14.38 6.51
C ALA A 169 -1.44 -15.66 7.32
N ALA A 170 -0.92 -16.73 6.70
CA ALA A 170 -0.60 -17.99 7.39
C ALA A 170 0.63 -17.87 8.31
N ALA A 171 1.62 -17.05 7.94
CA ALA A 171 2.84 -16.85 8.73
C ALA A 171 2.64 -15.90 9.93
N LEU A 172 1.56 -15.12 9.93
CA LEU A 172 1.22 -14.16 10.98
C LEU A 172 0.21 -14.70 12.00
N ARG A 173 -0.28 -15.92 11.82
CA ARG A 173 -1.16 -16.66 12.76
C ARG A 173 -0.37 -17.62 13.61
#